data_1df1fb3a7965d4b7ce79871e97ad0d04
#
_entry.id   1df1fb3a7965d4b7ce79871e97ad0d04
#
_cell.length_a   1.000
_cell.length_b   1.000
_cell.length_c   1.000
_cell.angle_alpha   90.00
_cell.angle_beta   90.00
_cell.angle_gamma   90.00
#
_symmetry.space_group_name_H-M   'P 1'
#
loop_
_entity.id
_entity.type
_entity.pdbx_description
1 polymer ?
#
loop_
_entity_poly.entity_id
_entity_poly.type
_entity_poly.pdbx_seq_one_letter_code
_entity_poly.pdbx_strand_id
1 'polypeptide(L)'
;MKDNSETTVGILSEESSSGFSRRDFFRYLAAGSAVSLAFLNKATAAVYQSISSLNQKYIGDESPDGLYWEGIRKQFLFEDGLIMMNNGTVGPMPKPVFNTLMKYFRVQVTNPYDVYNFIPTLKDEVRMKLANFINASPEEVVLAHNTTEGLNFVVNGLDMKEGDEVIVSNMEHPGSINPWKLKEKRYGIVIKQVPFGLPPKGVKEIVDAVAAAITPRTKIISVGHTVYVSGLISPIKELSQLAHEKGILIQADSAHGIGMLDLNMKELGVDFFASSPYKWLGAPTGVGLFYVRKEAQDKLWPTIVTGGWDTYKDARKYETHGQDADALVFALGEALDFQNAIGRKRIERRIKALAGYLKQELRKIPGVKVHTPDDPYLSGGLTAFSLDGVDPAKVVDYVREKYNLVVRTIGSKEAGTYAVRVSTPIYITYKDIDLLLEGVRDLVKHRV
;
A
#
# COMPACT_ATOMS: atom_id res chain seq x y z
N MET A 1 16.19 2.84 61.61
CA MET A 1 14.72 2.82 61.42
C MET A 1 14.49 2.58 59.95
N LYS A 2 14.26 1.34 59.68
CA LYS A 2 13.26 0.67 58.78
C LYS A 2 12.73 1.63 57.66
N ASP A 3 13.23 1.55 56.45
CA ASP A 3 12.99 0.63 55.36
C ASP A 3 11.51 0.57 54.93
N ASN A 4 11.20 1.20 53.80
CA ASN A 4 9.99 1.01 53.00
C ASN A 4 10.32 1.36 51.50
N SER A 5 11.01 0.44 50.84
CA SER A 5 11.24 0.43 49.41
C SER A 5 10.88 -0.95 48.81
N GLU A 6 9.69 -1.45 49.13
CA GLU A 6 9.12 -2.65 48.50
C GLU A 6 7.67 -2.37 48.16
N THR A 7 7.38 -1.87 46.99
CA THR A 7 6.08 -2.08 46.35
C THR A 7 6.09 -1.47 44.91
N THR A 8 6.89 -1.99 43.99
CA THR A 8 6.66 -1.74 42.54
C THR A 8 7.33 -2.78 41.64
N VAL A 9 7.55 -4.00 42.12
CA VAL A 9 8.12 -5.09 41.29
C VAL A 9 7.18 -6.29 41.14
N GLY A 10 5.98 -6.22 41.68
CA GLY A 10 5.08 -7.37 41.83
C GLY A 10 4.11 -7.65 40.68
N ILE A 11 4.17 -7.01 39.50
CA ILE A 11 3.21 -7.26 38.41
C ILE A 11 3.82 -8.00 37.19
N LEU A 12 5.09 -8.37 37.23
CA LEU A 12 5.76 -9.06 36.12
C LEU A 12 6.18 -10.52 36.39
N SER A 13 5.70 -11.18 37.43
CA SER A 13 6.22 -12.48 37.82
C SER A 13 5.30 -13.69 37.64
N GLU A 14 4.17 -13.60 36.96
CA GLU A 14 3.30 -14.76 36.67
C GLU A 14 2.87 -14.88 35.20
N GLU A 15 3.74 -14.64 34.25
CA GLU A 15 3.62 -15.25 32.94
C GLU A 15 4.82 -16.16 32.72
N SER A 16 4.53 -17.48 32.80
CA SER A 16 5.45 -18.60 32.65
C SER A 16 6.59 -18.28 31.68
N SER A 17 7.81 -18.34 32.18
CA SER A 17 9.05 -18.40 31.43
C SER A 17 9.16 -19.69 30.60
N SER A 18 8.29 -19.89 29.62
CA SER A 18 8.60 -20.74 28.49
C SER A 18 9.51 -19.93 27.57
N GLY A 19 10.77 -19.83 27.94
CA GLY A 19 11.80 -19.27 27.10
C GLY A 19 11.76 -20.01 25.76
N PHE A 20 11.47 -19.27 24.70
CA PHE A 20 11.54 -19.79 23.33
C PHE A 20 12.97 -20.23 23.05
N SER A 21 13.20 -21.52 23.01
CA SER A 21 14.54 -22.10 22.82
C SER A 21 14.88 -22.22 21.33
N ARG A 22 16.18 -22.27 20.99
CA ARG A 22 16.65 -22.63 19.63
C ARG A 22 15.95 -23.88 19.10
N ARG A 23 15.67 -24.84 19.98
CA ARG A 23 15.03 -26.12 19.62
C ARG A 23 13.56 -25.93 19.26
N ASP A 24 12.89 -24.99 19.87
CA ASP A 24 11.49 -24.65 19.56
C ASP A 24 11.42 -23.89 18.23
N PHE A 25 12.36 -23.00 17.96
CA PHE A 25 12.48 -22.31 16.68
C PHE A 25 12.65 -23.29 15.52
N PHE A 26 13.58 -24.26 15.60
CA PHE A 26 13.76 -25.26 14.54
C PHE A 26 12.63 -26.28 14.41
N ARG A 27 11.91 -26.59 15.49
CA ARG A 27 10.68 -27.38 15.40
C ARG A 27 9.59 -26.66 14.63
N TYR A 28 9.53 -25.35 14.77
CA TYR A 28 8.57 -24.51 14.05
C TYR A 28 8.92 -24.33 12.57
N LEU A 29 10.18 -24.20 12.22
CA LEU A 29 10.63 -24.20 10.80
C LEU A 29 10.28 -25.50 10.07
N ALA A 30 10.31 -26.64 10.75
CA ALA A 30 10.00 -27.94 10.17
C ALA A 30 8.50 -28.21 9.95
N ALA A 31 7.60 -27.42 10.56
CA ALA A 31 6.16 -27.67 10.56
C ALA A 31 5.36 -26.95 9.46
N GLY A 32 6.00 -26.15 8.61
CA GLY A 32 5.31 -25.45 7.49
C GLY A 32 4.32 -24.36 7.94
N SER A 33 3.39 -23.99 7.08
CA SER A 33 2.43 -22.87 7.26
C SER A 33 1.54 -22.91 8.53
N ALA A 34 1.57 -23.98 9.31
CA ALA A 34 0.90 -24.06 10.63
C ALA A 34 1.61 -23.24 11.73
N VAL A 35 2.79 -22.71 11.42
CA VAL A 35 3.70 -22.07 12.40
C VAL A 35 3.26 -20.66 12.81
N SER A 36 2.56 -19.92 11.97
CA SER A 36 2.13 -18.55 12.31
C SER A 36 1.19 -18.50 13.53
N LEU A 37 0.42 -19.56 13.78
CA LEU A 37 -0.52 -19.63 14.89
C LEU A 37 0.17 -19.76 16.27
N ALA A 38 1.31 -20.42 16.36
CA ALA A 38 2.00 -20.66 17.64
C ALA A 38 2.66 -19.40 18.24
N PHE A 39 2.95 -18.41 17.40
CA PHE A 39 3.50 -17.10 17.80
C PHE A 39 2.44 -16.07 18.15
N LEU A 40 1.19 -16.36 17.82
CA LEU A 40 0.10 -15.45 18.12
C LEU A 40 -0.16 -15.46 19.63
N ASN A 41 -0.23 -14.27 20.23
CA ASN A 41 -0.78 -14.19 21.57
C ASN A 41 -2.28 -14.56 21.52
N LYS A 42 -2.88 -14.89 22.68
CA LYS A 42 -4.30 -15.29 22.76
C LYS A 42 -5.25 -14.30 22.09
N ALA A 43 -4.93 -12.99 22.14
CA ALA A 43 -5.75 -11.93 21.54
C ALA A 43 -5.71 -11.98 20.02
N THR A 44 -4.54 -12.23 19.42
CA THR A 44 -4.37 -12.38 17.96
C THR A 44 -5.08 -13.66 17.48
N ALA A 45 -4.92 -14.78 18.20
CA ALA A 45 -5.63 -16.02 17.88
C ALA A 45 -7.17 -15.84 17.90
N ALA A 46 -7.71 -15.09 18.86
CA ALA A 46 -9.14 -14.78 18.92
C ALA A 46 -9.64 -13.98 17.71
N VAL A 47 -8.81 -13.08 17.15
CA VAL A 47 -9.15 -12.36 15.91
C VAL A 47 -9.29 -13.32 14.73
N TYR A 48 -8.34 -14.24 14.53
CA TYR A 48 -8.42 -15.22 13.44
C TYR A 48 -9.56 -16.21 13.61
N GLN A 49 -9.86 -16.64 14.82
CA GLN A 49 -11.05 -17.44 15.13
C GLN A 49 -12.34 -16.69 14.76
N SER A 50 -12.41 -15.39 15.10
CA SER A 50 -13.54 -14.54 14.72
C SER A 50 -13.69 -14.43 13.20
N ILE A 51 -12.58 -14.16 12.46
CA ILE A 51 -12.61 -14.09 10.99
C ILE A 51 -13.02 -15.44 10.39
N SER A 52 -12.47 -16.54 10.90
CA SER A 52 -12.85 -17.90 10.45
C SER A 52 -14.35 -18.17 10.65
N SER A 53 -14.88 -17.82 11.81
CA SER A 53 -16.31 -17.95 12.11
C SER A 53 -17.17 -17.07 11.19
N LEU A 54 -16.73 -15.84 10.92
CA LEU A 54 -17.39 -14.96 9.95
C LEU A 54 -17.36 -15.55 8.53
N ASN A 55 -16.22 -16.10 8.11
CA ASN A 55 -16.10 -16.74 6.79
C ASN A 55 -17.02 -17.96 6.64
N GLN A 56 -17.18 -18.76 7.69
CA GLN A 56 -18.09 -19.91 7.71
C GLN A 56 -19.57 -19.49 7.69
N LYS A 57 -19.91 -18.48 8.50
CA LYS A 57 -21.29 -18.01 8.65
C LYS A 57 -21.82 -17.27 7.43
N TYR A 58 -20.97 -16.52 6.75
CA TYR A 58 -21.32 -15.62 5.64
C TYR A 58 -20.69 -16.04 4.32
N ILE A 59 -20.67 -17.33 4.02
CA ILE A 59 -20.26 -17.86 2.72
C ILE A 59 -21.20 -17.29 1.66
N GLY A 60 -20.66 -16.47 0.73
CA GLY A 60 -21.46 -15.84 -0.34
C GLY A 60 -22.27 -14.62 0.09
N ASP A 61 -22.29 -14.24 1.37
CA ASP A 61 -22.87 -12.97 1.80
C ASP A 61 -21.91 -11.82 1.47
N GLU A 62 -22.18 -11.20 0.33
CA GLU A 62 -21.50 -9.98 -0.13
C GLU A 62 -22.32 -8.72 0.19
N SER A 63 -23.32 -8.83 1.06
CA SER A 63 -24.11 -7.69 1.52
C SER A 63 -23.19 -6.59 2.02
N PRO A 64 -23.27 -5.39 1.44
CA PRO A 64 -22.32 -4.29 1.71
C PRO A 64 -22.26 -3.88 3.17
N ASP A 65 -23.38 -3.94 3.88
CA ASP A 65 -23.52 -3.63 5.32
C ASP A 65 -23.78 -4.88 6.16
N GLY A 66 -23.44 -6.06 5.61
CA GLY A 66 -23.59 -7.30 6.35
C GLY A 66 -22.73 -7.34 7.62
N LEU A 67 -23.18 -8.13 8.58
CA LEU A 67 -22.50 -8.37 9.86
C LEU A 67 -21.06 -8.86 9.69
N TYR A 68 -20.71 -9.39 8.50
CA TYR A 68 -19.34 -9.74 8.14
C TYR A 68 -18.39 -8.53 8.23
N TRP A 69 -18.71 -7.45 7.50
CA TRP A 69 -17.84 -6.27 7.45
C TRP A 69 -17.84 -5.46 8.74
N GLU A 70 -18.94 -5.49 9.50
CA GLU A 70 -18.96 -4.97 10.87
C GLU A 70 -18.01 -5.75 11.79
N GLY A 71 -17.97 -7.08 11.66
CA GLY A 71 -17.02 -7.93 12.35
C GLY A 71 -15.57 -7.64 12.00
N ILE A 72 -15.28 -7.37 10.72
CA ILE A 72 -13.95 -6.93 10.25
C ILE A 72 -13.60 -5.53 10.78
N ARG A 73 -14.53 -4.56 10.73
CA ARG A 73 -14.32 -3.21 11.27
C ARG A 73 -13.91 -3.22 12.75
N LYS A 74 -14.48 -4.12 13.55
CA LYS A 74 -14.14 -4.30 14.99
C LYS A 74 -12.70 -4.76 15.24
N GLN A 75 -11.99 -5.21 14.19
CA GLN A 75 -10.58 -5.60 14.30
C GLN A 75 -9.62 -4.41 14.18
N PHE A 76 -10.10 -3.22 13.84
CA PHE A 76 -9.30 -2.00 13.78
C PHE A 76 -9.43 -1.18 15.07
N LEU A 77 -8.36 -0.41 15.36
CA LEU A 77 -8.34 0.51 16.49
C LEU A 77 -8.62 1.91 15.94
N PHE A 78 -9.74 2.49 16.34
CA PHE A 78 -10.13 3.86 15.99
C PHE A 78 -10.42 4.65 17.27
N GLU A 79 -10.24 5.95 17.20
CA GLU A 79 -10.85 6.87 18.15
C GLU A 79 -12.38 6.81 18.00
N ASP A 80 -13.08 7.03 19.11
CA ASP A 80 -14.54 7.01 19.13
C ASP A 80 -15.11 8.06 18.16
N GLY A 81 -16.04 7.64 17.31
CA GLY A 81 -16.69 8.49 16.33
C GLY A 81 -15.83 8.89 15.12
N LEU A 82 -14.58 8.44 15.02
CA LEU A 82 -13.74 8.72 13.86
C LEU A 82 -14.16 7.92 12.63
N ILE A 83 -14.42 8.62 11.52
CA ILE A 83 -14.67 8.02 10.20
C ILE A 83 -13.44 8.26 9.31
N MET A 84 -12.59 7.22 9.17
CA MET A 84 -11.31 7.36 8.47
C MET A 84 -11.43 6.97 6.99
N MET A 85 -11.57 7.98 6.11
CA MET A 85 -11.67 7.81 4.65
C MET A 85 -10.45 8.39 3.91
N ASN A 86 -9.24 8.24 4.50
CA ASN A 86 -8.00 8.76 3.93
C ASN A 86 -6.83 7.77 3.92
N ASN A 87 -7.08 6.50 3.60
CA ASN A 87 -6.03 5.48 3.40
C ASN A 87 -5.03 5.87 2.30
N GLY A 88 -5.42 6.72 1.39
CA GLY A 88 -4.51 7.28 0.40
C GLY A 88 -3.32 8.03 1.01
N THR A 89 -3.38 8.45 2.27
CA THR A 89 -2.24 9.01 3.01
C THR A 89 -1.61 7.95 3.91
N VAL A 90 -2.38 7.41 4.84
CA VAL A 90 -2.00 6.36 5.79
C VAL A 90 -3.24 5.62 6.24
N GLY A 91 -3.18 4.30 6.42
CA GLY A 91 -4.27 3.49 6.93
C GLY A 91 -4.10 3.12 8.40
N PRO A 92 -5.19 2.78 9.11
CA PRO A 92 -5.12 2.24 10.45
C PRO A 92 -4.58 0.80 10.43
N MET A 93 -3.94 0.43 11.51
CA MET A 93 -3.39 -0.91 11.73
C MET A 93 -4.44 -1.81 12.41
N PRO A 94 -4.67 -3.05 11.93
CA PRO A 94 -5.53 -3.99 12.64
C PRO A 94 -4.90 -4.45 13.96
N LYS A 95 -5.73 -4.81 14.93
CA LYS A 95 -5.30 -5.31 16.25
C LYS A 95 -4.22 -6.39 16.22
N PRO A 96 -4.32 -7.46 15.37
CA PRO A 96 -3.29 -8.49 15.33
C PRO A 96 -1.94 -7.95 14.87
N VAL A 97 -1.93 -7.02 13.91
CA VAL A 97 -0.71 -6.37 13.42
C VAL A 97 -0.08 -5.52 14.52
N PHE A 98 -0.88 -4.73 15.23
CA PHE A 98 -0.41 -3.94 16.37
C PHE A 98 0.16 -4.83 17.48
N ASN A 99 -0.53 -5.91 17.84
CA ASN A 99 -0.06 -6.85 18.86
C ASN A 99 1.27 -7.50 18.49
N THR A 100 1.41 -7.91 17.23
CA THR A 100 2.65 -8.49 16.70
C THR A 100 3.79 -7.47 16.70
N LEU A 101 3.53 -6.23 16.31
CA LEU A 101 4.50 -5.14 16.40
C LEU A 101 5.00 -4.94 17.83
N MET A 102 4.10 -4.80 18.79
CA MET A 102 4.44 -4.59 20.18
C MET A 102 5.21 -5.78 20.80
N LYS A 103 4.82 -7.01 20.42
CA LYS A 103 5.52 -8.23 20.83
C LYS A 103 6.99 -8.22 20.38
N TYR A 104 7.24 -7.95 19.09
CA TYR A 104 8.60 -7.99 18.57
C TYR A 104 9.45 -6.81 19.03
N PHE A 105 8.88 -5.63 19.21
CA PHE A 105 9.59 -4.53 19.90
C PHE A 105 10.02 -4.93 21.31
N ARG A 106 9.14 -5.55 22.09
CA ARG A 106 9.47 -6.02 23.43
C ARG A 106 10.61 -7.04 23.40
N VAL A 107 10.53 -8.04 22.51
CA VAL A 107 11.56 -9.08 22.36
C VAL A 107 12.90 -8.46 21.97
N GLN A 108 12.90 -7.53 21.02
CA GLN A 108 14.11 -6.84 20.54
C GLN A 108 14.81 -6.05 21.66
N VAL A 109 14.02 -5.40 22.53
CA VAL A 109 14.57 -4.59 23.64
C VAL A 109 15.08 -5.48 24.79
N THR A 110 14.43 -6.62 25.06
CA THR A 110 14.79 -7.48 26.19
C THR A 110 15.93 -8.45 25.88
N ASN A 111 16.07 -8.87 24.61
CA ASN A 111 17.15 -9.78 24.20
C ASN A 111 17.63 -9.46 22.76
N PRO A 112 18.34 -8.32 22.58
CA PRO A 112 18.73 -7.87 21.25
C PRO A 112 19.72 -8.81 20.56
N TYR A 113 20.57 -9.51 21.30
CA TYR A 113 21.60 -10.37 20.72
C TYR A 113 21.02 -11.65 20.11
N ASP A 114 20.16 -12.35 20.81
CA ASP A 114 19.55 -13.58 20.28
C ASP A 114 18.61 -13.26 19.13
N VAL A 115 17.83 -12.16 19.24
CA VAL A 115 16.95 -11.70 18.17
C VAL A 115 17.74 -11.43 16.90
N TYR A 116 18.89 -10.76 16.99
CA TYR A 116 19.78 -10.49 15.86
C TYR A 116 20.14 -11.74 15.07
N ASN A 117 20.38 -12.87 15.73
CA ASN A 117 20.71 -14.13 15.08
C ASN A 117 19.53 -14.79 14.33
N PHE A 118 18.29 -14.44 14.67
CA PHE A 118 17.07 -14.98 14.04
C PHE A 118 16.47 -14.07 12.97
N ILE A 119 16.86 -12.80 12.95
CA ILE A 119 16.32 -11.79 12.02
C ILE A 119 16.36 -12.24 10.56
N PRO A 120 17.47 -12.77 10.00
CA PRO A 120 17.52 -13.18 8.60
C PRO A 120 16.45 -14.21 8.25
N THR A 121 16.26 -15.22 9.08
CA THR A 121 15.26 -16.27 8.85
C THR A 121 13.83 -15.71 8.89
N LEU A 122 13.53 -14.84 9.87
CA LEU A 122 12.21 -14.23 10.00
C LEU A 122 11.93 -13.26 8.84
N LYS A 123 12.93 -12.52 8.37
CA LYS A 123 12.80 -11.68 7.16
C LYS A 123 12.50 -12.52 5.92
N ASP A 124 13.16 -13.65 5.74
CA ASP A 124 12.90 -14.56 4.62
C ASP A 124 11.48 -15.16 4.66
N GLU A 125 10.95 -15.47 5.86
CA GLU A 125 9.55 -15.88 6.01
C GLU A 125 8.58 -14.76 5.56
N VAL A 126 8.82 -13.53 5.97
CA VAL A 126 7.99 -12.38 5.54
C VAL A 126 8.11 -12.16 4.04
N ARG A 127 9.33 -12.28 3.47
CA ARG A 127 9.56 -12.19 2.03
C ARG A 127 8.78 -13.25 1.25
N MET A 128 8.78 -14.50 1.71
CA MET A 128 7.99 -15.58 1.10
C MET A 128 6.48 -15.28 1.15
N LYS A 129 5.98 -14.80 2.29
CA LYS A 129 4.57 -14.37 2.42
C LYS A 129 4.24 -13.25 1.45
N LEU A 130 5.11 -12.25 1.36
CA LEU A 130 4.92 -11.09 0.48
C LEU A 130 4.97 -11.51 -1.00
N ALA A 131 5.92 -12.36 -1.38
CA ALA A 131 6.02 -12.93 -2.73
C ALA A 131 4.74 -13.70 -3.12
N ASN A 132 4.28 -14.59 -2.24
CA ASN A 132 3.03 -15.33 -2.44
C ASN A 132 1.82 -14.39 -2.54
N PHE A 133 1.79 -13.32 -1.75
CA PHE A 133 0.69 -12.35 -1.74
C PHE A 133 0.57 -11.60 -3.06
N ILE A 134 1.65 -11.39 -3.80
CA ILE A 134 1.66 -10.68 -5.10
C ILE A 134 1.89 -11.60 -6.29
N ASN A 135 1.90 -12.94 -6.10
CA ASN A 135 2.20 -13.95 -7.10
C ASN A 135 3.55 -13.71 -7.82
N ALA A 136 4.60 -13.54 -7.02
CA ALA A 136 6.00 -13.40 -7.44
C ALA A 136 6.88 -14.50 -6.83
N SER A 137 8.15 -14.55 -7.23
CA SER A 137 9.18 -15.37 -6.57
C SER A 137 9.85 -14.59 -5.44
N PRO A 138 10.28 -15.24 -4.35
CA PRO A 138 10.98 -14.55 -3.26
C PRO A 138 12.23 -13.78 -3.71
N GLU A 139 12.92 -14.30 -4.72
CA GLU A 139 14.12 -13.71 -5.33
C GLU A 139 13.86 -12.42 -6.12
N GLU A 140 12.58 -12.06 -6.31
CA GLU A 140 12.12 -10.82 -6.97
C GLU A 140 11.64 -9.77 -5.98
N VAL A 141 11.56 -10.11 -4.67
CA VAL A 141 10.97 -9.27 -3.64
C VAL A 141 12.01 -8.66 -2.72
N VAL A 142 11.89 -7.36 -2.51
CA VAL A 142 12.71 -6.53 -1.61
C VAL A 142 11.83 -6.01 -0.48
N LEU A 143 12.27 -6.20 0.75
CA LEU A 143 11.68 -5.59 1.94
C LEU A 143 12.22 -4.16 2.07
N ALA A 144 11.50 -3.21 1.48
CA ALA A 144 11.84 -1.79 1.47
C ALA A 144 11.16 -1.04 2.63
N HIS A 145 11.47 0.25 2.79
CA HIS A 145 10.83 1.10 3.81
C HIS A 145 9.54 1.77 3.33
N ASN A 146 9.43 2.06 2.03
CA ASN A 146 8.26 2.66 1.41
C ASN A 146 8.40 2.66 -0.12
N THR A 147 7.34 3.11 -0.82
CA THR A 147 7.34 3.25 -2.28
C THR A 147 8.45 4.18 -2.78
N THR A 148 8.69 5.30 -2.11
CA THR A 148 9.70 6.30 -2.55
C THR A 148 11.08 5.70 -2.61
N GLU A 149 11.47 4.86 -1.66
CA GLU A 149 12.74 4.15 -1.68
C GLU A 149 12.83 3.22 -2.89
N GLY A 150 11.82 2.36 -3.11
CA GLY A 150 11.80 1.45 -4.26
C GLY A 150 11.89 2.18 -5.62
N LEU A 151 11.17 3.31 -5.76
CA LEU A 151 11.26 4.14 -6.96
C LEU A 151 12.66 4.74 -7.15
N ASN A 152 13.30 5.18 -6.05
CA ASN A 152 14.66 5.72 -6.10
C ASN A 152 15.72 4.65 -6.42
N PHE A 153 15.52 3.39 -6.02
CA PHE A 153 16.40 2.31 -6.47
C PHE A 153 16.43 2.24 -8.00
N VAL A 154 15.27 2.33 -8.64
CA VAL A 154 15.20 2.30 -10.12
C VAL A 154 15.85 3.54 -10.74
N VAL A 155 15.44 4.73 -10.30
CA VAL A 155 15.92 5.97 -10.90
C VAL A 155 17.44 6.09 -10.75
N ASN A 156 17.99 5.78 -9.58
CA ASN A 156 19.42 5.95 -9.33
C ASN A 156 20.27 4.75 -9.78
N GLY A 157 19.67 3.53 -9.83
CA GLY A 157 20.38 2.32 -10.20
C GLY A 157 20.40 2.00 -11.70
N LEU A 158 19.56 2.66 -12.53
CA LEU A 158 19.61 2.49 -13.97
C LEU A 158 20.73 3.32 -14.60
N ASP A 159 21.54 2.66 -15.43
CA ASP A 159 22.51 3.34 -16.28
C ASP A 159 21.80 4.10 -17.42
N MET A 160 21.78 5.40 -17.30
CA MET A 160 21.22 6.31 -18.29
C MET A 160 22.20 7.44 -18.56
N LYS A 161 22.31 7.84 -19.82
CA LYS A 161 23.19 8.90 -20.29
C LYS A 161 22.39 10.10 -20.83
N GLU A 162 23.09 11.18 -21.10
CA GLU A 162 22.52 12.39 -21.72
C GLU A 162 21.69 12.06 -22.97
N GLY A 163 20.48 12.59 -23.03
CA GLY A 163 19.52 12.38 -24.12
C GLY A 163 18.70 11.07 -24.02
N ASP A 164 18.99 10.16 -23.11
CA ASP A 164 18.10 9.01 -22.84
C ASP A 164 16.77 9.51 -22.25
N GLU A 165 15.66 8.87 -22.62
CA GLU A 165 14.33 9.35 -22.30
C GLU A 165 13.61 8.46 -21.30
N VAL A 166 12.86 9.08 -20.37
CA VAL A 166 11.84 8.45 -19.53
C VAL A 166 10.47 9.01 -19.87
N ILE A 167 9.49 8.13 -20.05
CA ILE A 167 8.09 8.51 -20.23
C ILE A 167 7.38 8.46 -18.89
N VAL A 168 6.69 9.55 -18.52
CA VAL A 168 5.90 9.67 -17.28
C VAL A 168 4.52 10.23 -17.59
N SER A 169 3.54 10.03 -16.71
CA SER A 169 2.24 10.70 -16.86
C SER A 169 2.27 12.15 -16.35
N ASN A 170 1.27 12.94 -16.72
CA ASN A 170 1.06 14.29 -16.18
C ASN A 170 0.50 14.32 -14.75
N MET A 171 0.28 13.17 -14.15
CA MET A 171 -0.34 13.03 -12.80
C MET A 171 0.53 12.25 -11.80
N GLU A 172 1.86 12.27 -12.00
CA GLU A 172 2.78 11.54 -11.13
C GLU A 172 2.87 12.16 -9.72
N HIS A 173 2.96 11.28 -8.72
CA HIS A 173 3.22 11.71 -7.36
C HIS A 173 4.63 12.34 -7.26
N PRO A 174 4.84 13.38 -6.40
CA PRO A 174 6.17 13.98 -6.21
C PRO A 174 7.29 12.97 -5.90
N GLY A 175 6.98 11.90 -5.14
CA GLY A 175 7.93 10.81 -4.85
C GLY A 175 8.30 9.97 -6.08
N SER A 176 7.50 10.00 -7.15
CA SER A 176 7.77 9.34 -8.43
C SER A 176 8.52 10.26 -9.39
N ILE A 177 8.02 11.50 -9.58
CA ILE A 177 8.57 12.40 -10.62
C ILE A 177 9.85 13.12 -10.20
N ASN A 178 10.00 13.50 -8.91
CA ASN A 178 11.14 14.30 -8.48
C ASN A 178 12.50 13.58 -8.57
N PRO A 179 12.62 12.27 -8.32
CA PRO A 179 13.86 11.55 -8.60
C PRO A 179 14.28 11.65 -10.08
N TRP A 180 13.34 11.54 -11.01
CA TRP A 180 13.61 11.73 -12.45
C TRP A 180 14.05 13.15 -12.77
N LYS A 181 13.41 14.19 -12.21
CA LYS A 181 13.84 15.60 -12.35
C LYS A 181 15.25 15.82 -11.82
N LEU A 182 15.61 15.18 -10.71
CA LEU A 182 16.97 15.23 -10.21
C LEU A 182 17.96 14.56 -11.17
N LYS A 183 17.61 13.39 -11.72
CA LYS A 183 18.44 12.69 -12.71
C LYS A 183 18.57 13.49 -14.02
N GLU A 184 17.50 14.12 -14.48
CA GLU A 184 17.52 15.05 -15.64
C GLU A 184 18.51 16.20 -15.41
N LYS A 185 18.44 16.86 -14.24
CA LYS A 185 19.34 17.97 -13.88
C LYS A 185 20.79 17.52 -13.76
N ARG A 186 21.07 16.30 -13.29
CA ARG A 186 22.44 15.80 -13.04
C ARG A 186 23.08 15.18 -14.28
N TYR A 187 22.33 14.50 -15.09
CA TYR A 187 22.85 13.61 -16.14
C TYR A 187 22.29 13.92 -17.54
N GLY A 188 21.44 14.94 -17.68
CA GLY A 188 20.93 15.37 -18.98
C GLY A 188 19.97 14.38 -19.65
N ILE A 189 19.32 13.49 -18.88
CA ILE A 189 18.23 12.67 -19.43
C ILE A 189 17.04 13.57 -19.78
N VAL A 190 16.08 13.06 -20.54
CA VAL A 190 14.90 13.80 -20.96
C VAL A 190 13.63 13.18 -20.37
N ILE A 191 12.84 13.98 -19.67
CA ILE A 191 11.52 13.56 -19.16
C ILE A 191 10.46 13.89 -20.20
N LYS A 192 9.79 12.85 -20.74
CA LYS A 192 8.65 12.98 -21.65
C LYS A 192 7.36 12.79 -20.88
N GLN A 193 6.66 13.88 -20.62
CA GLN A 193 5.39 13.84 -19.93
C GLN A 193 4.25 13.65 -20.92
N VAL A 194 3.44 12.59 -20.71
CA VAL A 194 2.26 12.29 -21.53
C VAL A 194 0.96 12.62 -20.77
N PRO A 195 -0.04 13.19 -21.45
CA PRO A 195 -1.32 13.49 -20.80
C PRO A 195 -2.15 12.22 -20.67
N PHE A 196 -2.57 11.94 -19.43
CA PHE A 196 -3.68 11.03 -19.16
C PHE A 196 -4.93 11.88 -18.94
N GLY A 197 -6.08 11.46 -19.50
CA GLY A 197 -7.35 12.14 -19.30
C GLY A 197 -7.81 12.18 -17.85
N LEU A 198 -8.64 13.14 -17.49
CA LEU A 198 -9.17 13.32 -16.12
C LEU A 198 -10.72 13.41 -16.11
N PRO A 199 -11.45 12.28 -16.08
CA PRO A 199 -10.98 10.89 -16.23
C PRO A 199 -10.62 10.56 -17.70
N PRO A 200 -9.77 9.54 -17.94
CA PRO A 200 -9.50 9.06 -19.30
C PRO A 200 -10.73 8.33 -19.86
N LYS A 201 -10.87 8.30 -21.18
CA LYS A 201 -11.99 7.65 -21.86
C LYS A 201 -11.90 6.11 -21.86
N GLY A 202 -10.72 5.56 -21.58
CA GLY A 202 -10.48 4.12 -21.51
C GLY A 202 -9.00 3.74 -21.66
N VAL A 203 -8.73 2.44 -21.64
CA VAL A 203 -7.38 1.87 -21.74
C VAL A 203 -6.66 2.35 -22.98
N LYS A 204 -7.34 2.35 -24.13
CA LYS A 204 -6.74 2.68 -25.42
C LYS A 204 -6.17 4.13 -25.47
N GLU A 205 -6.86 5.09 -24.86
CA GLU A 205 -6.38 6.48 -24.80
C GLU A 205 -5.01 6.56 -24.10
N ILE A 206 -4.86 5.85 -23.00
CA ILE A 206 -3.62 5.84 -22.21
C ILE A 206 -2.49 5.16 -22.97
N VAL A 207 -2.77 3.98 -23.54
CA VAL A 207 -1.79 3.19 -24.28
C VAL A 207 -1.32 3.93 -25.54
N ASP A 208 -2.25 4.54 -26.30
CA ASP A 208 -1.93 5.31 -27.51
C ASP A 208 -1.08 6.56 -27.17
N ALA A 209 -1.40 7.26 -26.08
CA ALA A 209 -0.63 8.44 -25.63
C ALA A 209 0.83 8.06 -25.29
N VAL A 210 1.03 6.94 -24.59
CA VAL A 210 2.36 6.42 -24.25
C VAL A 210 3.07 5.95 -25.53
N ALA A 211 2.40 5.20 -26.40
CA ALA A 211 2.97 4.69 -27.65
C ALA A 211 3.46 5.82 -28.57
N ALA A 212 2.70 6.89 -28.69
CA ALA A 212 3.06 8.07 -29.50
C ALA A 212 4.31 8.82 -28.97
N ALA A 213 4.60 8.67 -27.65
CA ALA A 213 5.76 9.31 -27.03
C ALA A 213 7.06 8.49 -27.16
N ILE A 214 6.98 7.19 -27.52
CA ILE A 214 8.16 6.31 -27.62
C ILE A 214 9.05 6.71 -28.78
N THR A 215 10.37 6.80 -28.51
CA THR A 215 11.43 6.98 -29.54
C THR A 215 12.55 5.96 -29.31
N PRO A 216 13.54 5.88 -30.22
CA PRO A 216 14.72 5.03 -30.04
C PRO A 216 15.56 5.36 -28.78
N ARG A 217 15.37 6.55 -28.18
CA ARG A 217 16.06 6.98 -26.96
C ARG A 217 15.29 6.62 -25.68
N THR A 218 14.04 6.20 -25.80
CA THR A 218 13.24 5.83 -24.63
C THR A 218 13.81 4.58 -23.95
N LYS A 219 14.12 4.68 -22.65
CA LYS A 219 14.69 3.59 -21.85
C LYS A 219 13.69 2.97 -20.90
N ILE A 220 12.77 3.78 -20.38
CA ILE A 220 11.82 3.33 -19.36
C ILE A 220 10.51 4.13 -19.44
N ILE A 221 9.41 3.44 -19.20
CA ILE A 221 8.10 4.02 -18.86
C ILE A 221 7.97 3.98 -17.35
N SER A 222 7.75 5.13 -16.69
CA SER A 222 7.61 5.23 -15.23
C SER A 222 6.30 5.92 -14.88
N VAL A 223 5.27 5.17 -14.52
CA VAL A 223 3.91 5.67 -14.32
C VAL A 223 3.28 5.21 -13.03
N GLY A 224 2.38 6.03 -12.49
CA GLY A 224 1.54 5.65 -11.36
C GLY A 224 0.59 4.50 -11.74
N HIS A 225 0.70 3.34 -11.07
CA HIS A 225 -0.29 2.25 -11.19
C HIS A 225 -1.62 2.71 -10.62
N THR A 226 -1.60 3.30 -9.43
CA THR A 226 -2.77 3.96 -8.86
C THR A 226 -2.50 5.45 -8.72
N VAL A 227 -3.05 6.22 -9.64
CA VAL A 227 -2.83 7.66 -9.73
C VAL A 227 -3.46 8.38 -8.54
N TYR A 228 -2.63 9.03 -7.75
CA TYR A 228 -2.99 9.58 -6.44
C TYR A 228 -3.97 10.75 -6.48
N VAL A 229 -4.03 11.50 -7.60
CA VAL A 229 -4.91 12.68 -7.77
C VAL A 229 -6.29 12.33 -8.34
N SER A 230 -6.42 11.22 -9.08
CA SER A 230 -7.66 10.88 -9.76
C SER A 230 -8.26 9.54 -9.30
N GLY A 231 -7.47 8.68 -8.65
CA GLY A 231 -7.89 7.31 -8.36
C GLY A 231 -7.91 6.39 -9.59
N LEU A 232 -7.35 6.86 -10.73
CA LEU A 232 -7.16 6.04 -11.91
C LEU A 232 -6.24 4.86 -11.58
N ILE A 233 -6.62 3.66 -11.97
CA ILE A 233 -5.72 2.50 -12.08
C ILE A 233 -5.23 2.46 -13.52
N SER A 234 -3.93 2.76 -13.72
CA SER A 234 -3.31 2.71 -15.04
C SER A 234 -3.27 1.26 -15.56
N PRO A 235 -3.46 1.04 -16.86
CA PRO A 235 -3.46 -0.28 -17.48
C PRO A 235 -2.03 -0.82 -17.60
N ILE A 236 -1.41 -1.17 -16.45
CA ILE A 236 0.00 -1.57 -16.37
C ILE A 236 0.30 -2.80 -17.22
N LYS A 237 -0.63 -3.75 -17.32
CA LYS A 237 -0.47 -4.94 -18.15
C LYS A 237 -0.25 -4.57 -19.62
N GLU A 238 -1.10 -3.73 -20.17
CA GLU A 238 -1.04 -3.27 -21.57
C GLU A 238 0.20 -2.40 -21.81
N LEU A 239 0.54 -1.54 -20.85
CA LEU A 239 1.75 -0.72 -20.91
C LEU A 239 3.02 -1.57 -20.82
N SER A 240 3.02 -2.66 -20.03
CA SER A 240 4.13 -3.60 -19.95
C SER A 240 4.34 -4.34 -21.26
N GLN A 241 3.25 -4.79 -21.90
CA GLN A 241 3.30 -5.42 -23.22
C GLN A 241 3.89 -4.47 -24.25
N LEU A 242 3.38 -3.23 -24.33
CA LEU A 242 3.91 -2.20 -25.21
C LEU A 242 5.41 -1.93 -24.98
N ALA A 243 5.81 -1.79 -23.71
CA ALA A 243 7.20 -1.55 -23.34
C ALA A 243 8.11 -2.68 -23.80
N HIS A 244 7.75 -3.92 -23.51
CA HIS A 244 8.57 -5.10 -23.84
C HIS A 244 8.66 -5.33 -25.34
N GLU A 245 7.59 -5.11 -26.12
CA GLU A 245 7.63 -5.16 -27.59
C GLU A 245 8.63 -4.16 -28.20
N LYS A 246 8.95 -3.09 -27.49
CA LYS A 246 9.92 -2.06 -27.89
C LYS A 246 11.29 -2.21 -27.20
N GLY A 247 11.48 -3.23 -26.36
CA GLY A 247 12.72 -3.42 -25.59
C GLY A 247 12.94 -2.36 -24.50
N ILE A 248 11.85 -1.72 -24.00
CA ILE A 248 11.83 -0.65 -22.99
C ILE A 248 11.45 -1.25 -21.65
N LEU A 249 12.03 -0.74 -20.55
CA LEU A 249 11.67 -1.11 -19.19
C LEU A 249 10.39 -0.40 -18.75
N ILE A 250 9.71 -0.98 -17.73
CA ILE A 250 8.55 -0.34 -17.11
C ILE A 250 8.61 -0.38 -15.59
N GLN A 251 8.38 0.78 -14.96
CA GLN A 251 8.25 0.99 -13.52
C GLN A 251 6.84 1.43 -13.17
N ALA A 252 6.24 0.78 -12.17
CA ALA A 252 4.92 1.15 -11.65
C ALA A 252 5.04 1.70 -10.21
N ASP A 253 4.65 2.97 -10.00
CA ASP A 253 4.36 3.51 -8.68
C ASP A 253 3.00 2.99 -8.22
N SER A 254 3.03 2.00 -7.38
CA SER A 254 1.83 1.36 -6.84
C SER A 254 1.69 1.59 -5.32
N ALA A 255 1.96 2.82 -4.89
CA ALA A 255 1.88 3.19 -3.47
C ALA A 255 0.54 2.82 -2.80
N HIS A 256 -0.51 2.63 -3.59
CA HIS A 256 -1.84 2.25 -3.12
C HIS A 256 -2.23 0.81 -3.49
N GLY A 257 -1.44 0.07 -4.27
CA GLY A 257 -1.89 -1.19 -4.87
C GLY A 257 -2.01 -2.34 -3.88
N ILE A 258 -0.96 -2.58 -3.06
CA ILE A 258 -0.98 -3.69 -2.11
C ILE A 258 -2.06 -3.49 -1.03
N GLY A 259 -2.89 -4.49 -0.83
CA GLY A 259 -4.01 -4.44 0.13
C GLY A 259 -5.28 -3.78 -0.40
N MET A 260 -5.23 -3.11 -1.57
CA MET A 260 -6.40 -2.58 -2.27
C MET A 260 -6.81 -3.46 -3.45
N LEU A 261 -5.83 -4.01 -4.16
CA LEU A 261 -6.01 -4.82 -5.36
C LEU A 261 -5.49 -6.25 -5.13
N ASP A 262 -6.07 -7.23 -5.79
CA ASP A 262 -5.56 -8.60 -5.87
C ASP A 262 -4.43 -8.67 -6.89
N LEU A 263 -3.23 -8.26 -6.46
CA LEU A 263 -2.06 -8.10 -7.32
C LEU A 263 -1.52 -9.44 -7.83
N ASN A 264 -1.14 -9.47 -9.11
CA ASN A 264 -0.47 -10.59 -9.75
C ASN A 264 0.68 -10.06 -10.64
N MET A 265 1.91 -10.14 -10.14
CA MET A 265 3.09 -9.59 -10.85
C MET A 265 3.33 -10.28 -12.19
N LYS A 266 3.03 -11.58 -12.30
CA LYS A 266 3.15 -12.32 -13.56
C LYS A 266 2.18 -11.86 -14.64
N GLU A 267 0.98 -11.43 -14.24
CA GLU A 267 -0.01 -10.87 -15.17
C GLU A 267 0.28 -9.41 -15.52
N LEU A 268 0.73 -8.62 -14.56
CA LEU A 268 1.10 -7.23 -14.79
C LEU A 268 2.30 -7.10 -15.71
N GLY A 269 3.25 -8.06 -15.65
CA GLY A 269 4.43 -8.07 -16.51
C GLY A 269 5.40 -6.93 -16.28
N VAL A 270 5.24 -6.16 -15.20
CA VAL A 270 6.07 -5.01 -14.87
C VAL A 270 7.50 -5.40 -14.49
N ASP A 271 8.48 -4.57 -14.84
CA ASP A 271 9.87 -4.82 -14.47
C ASP A 271 10.18 -4.39 -13.03
N PHE A 272 9.62 -3.24 -12.62
CA PHE A 272 9.81 -2.65 -11.30
C PHE A 272 8.47 -2.19 -10.73
N PHE A 273 8.21 -2.57 -9.49
CA PHE A 273 6.96 -2.21 -8.82
C PHE A 273 7.26 -1.83 -7.36
N ALA A 274 6.77 -0.68 -6.93
CA ALA A 274 6.95 -0.25 -5.54
C ALA A 274 5.61 0.06 -4.89
N SER A 275 5.42 -0.37 -3.63
CA SER A 275 4.16 -0.18 -2.90
C SER A 275 4.38 0.17 -1.43
N SER A 276 3.35 0.79 -0.83
CA SER A 276 3.35 1.24 0.57
C SER A 276 2.29 0.48 1.39
N PRO A 277 2.65 -0.66 2.00
CA PRO A 277 1.73 -1.54 2.73
C PRO A 277 0.98 -0.86 3.88
N TYR A 278 1.53 0.22 4.44
CA TYR A 278 0.91 0.98 5.52
C TYR A 278 -0.35 1.77 5.10
N LYS A 279 -0.69 1.79 3.80
CA LYS A 279 -1.90 2.48 3.33
C LYS A 279 -3.13 1.57 3.37
N TRP A 280 -3.13 0.50 2.58
CA TRP A 280 -4.31 -0.35 2.39
C TRP A 280 -4.17 -1.74 3.01
N LEU A 281 -2.95 -2.25 3.15
CA LEU A 281 -2.70 -3.54 3.77
C LEU A 281 -2.87 -3.49 5.30
N GLY A 282 -2.68 -2.31 5.92
CA GLY A 282 -2.72 -2.12 7.36
C GLY A 282 -1.41 -2.49 8.07
N ALA A 283 -0.30 -2.51 7.36
CA ALA A 283 1.03 -2.69 7.93
C ALA A 283 1.50 -1.42 8.67
N PRO A 284 2.56 -1.49 9.49
CA PRO A 284 3.16 -0.30 10.10
C PRO A 284 3.74 0.66 9.06
N THR A 285 3.76 1.96 9.36
CA THR A 285 4.56 2.93 8.63
C THR A 285 6.04 2.60 8.78
N GLY A 286 6.82 2.71 7.70
CA GLY A 286 8.25 2.36 7.69
C GLY A 286 8.55 0.99 7.08
N VAL A 287 7.54 0.33 6.49
CA VAL A 287 7.75 -0.86 5.64
C VAL A 287 7.21 -0.62 4.25
N GLY A 288 7.88 -1.19 3.24
CA GLY A 288 7.56 -1.09 1.83
C GLY A 288 7.75 -2.42 1.11
N LEU A 289 7.18 -2.47 -0.08
CA LEU A 289 7.44 -3.52 -1.06
C LEU A 289 8.15 -2.89 -2.25
N PHE A 290 9.27 -3.49 -2.65
CA PHE A 290 9.86 -3.27 -3.97
C PHE A 290 9.99 -4.61 -4.67
N TYR A 291 9.48 -4.71 -5.90
CA TYR A 291 9.57 -5.89 -6.75
C TYR A 291 10.47 -5.58 -7.93
N VAL A 292 11.36 -6.51 -8.24
CA VAL A 292 12.27 -6.45 -9.40
C VAL A 292 12.15 -7.76 -10.16
N ARG A 293 11.55 -7.71 -11.36
CA ARG A 293 11.44 -8.86 -12.23
C ARG A 293 12.82 -9.46 -12.50
N LYS A 294 12.94 -10.77 -12.46
CA LYS A 294 14.21 -11.50 -12.57
C LYS A 294 15.06 -11.03 -13.76
N GLU A 295 14.46 -10.84 -14.92
CA GLU A 295 15.13 -10.42 -16.16
C GLU A 295 15.57 -8.94 -16.14
N ALA A 296 15.11 -8.16 -15.18
CA ALA A 296 15.48 -6.76 -14.99
C ALA A 296 16.58 -6.56 -13.92
N GLN A 297 16.88 -7.58 -13.11
CA GLN A 297 17.82 -7.47 -12.00
C GLN A 297 19.25 -7.13 -12.43
N ASP A 298 19.72 -7.65 -13.56
CA ASP A 298 21.05 -7.36 -14.09
C ASP A 298 21.18 -5.95 -14.72
N LYS A 299 20.04 -5.27 -14.93
CA LYS A 299 20.00 -3.92 -15.48
C LYS A 299 19.96 -2.85 -14.40
N LEU A 300 19.85 -3.24 -13.12
CA LEU A 300 19.67 -2.35 -12.00
C LEU A 300 20.79 -2.53 -10.96
N TRP A 301 21.52 -1.44 -10.72
CA TRP A 301 22.55 -1.38 -9.68
C TRP A 301 21.94 -1.12 -8.30
N PRO A 302 22.45 -1.71 -7.22
CA PRO A 302 22.10 -1.30 -5.86
C PRO A 302 22.65 0.11 -5.59
N THR A 303 21.84 0.96 -4.94
CA THR A 303 22.20 2.37 -4.68
C THR A 303 22.61 2.62 -3.24
N ILE A 304 22.28 1.71 -2.33
CA ILE A 304 22.75 1.68 -0.95
C ILE A 304 23.52 0.37 -0.80
N VAL A 305 24.78 0.48 -0.38
CA VAL A 305 25.72 -0.63 -0.40
C VAL A 305 26.44 -0.73 0.94
N THR A 306 26.45 -1.93 1.53
CA THR A 306 27.24 -2.28 2.73
C THR A 306 27.90 -3.64 2.57
N GLY A 307 28.50 -4.19 3.62
CA GLY A 307 29.17 -5.50 3.58
C GLY A 307 28.27 -6.59 3.02
N GLY A 308 28.80 -7.40 2.09
CA GLY A 308 28.08 -8.53 1.49
C GLY A 308 27.11 -8.16 0.36
N TRP A 309 27.07 -6.94 -0.13
CA TRP A 309 26.17 -6.51 -1.21
C TRP A 309 26.33 -7.31 -2.51
N ASP A 310 27.51 -7.78 -2.81
CA ASP A 310 27.86 -8.58 -3.98
C ASP A 310 27.63 -10.10 -3.78
N THR A 311 27.27 -10.51 -2.56
CA THR A 311 26.93 -11.90 -2.22
C THR A 311 25.60 -12.32 -2.85
N TYR A 312 24.60 -11.45 -2.83
CA TYR A 312 23.29 -11.73 -3.38
C TYR A 312 23.26 -11.53 -4.89
N LYS A 313 22.77 -12.54 -5.61
CA LYS A 313 22.59 -12.51 -7.08
C LYS A 313 21.13 -12.22 -7.49
N ASP A 314 20.28 -11.96 -6.53
CA ASP A 314 18.85 -11.68 -6.68
C ASP A 314 18.48 -10.32 -6.09
N ALA A 315 17.18 -10.05 -5.96
CA ALA A 315 16.69 -8.75 -5.48
C ALA A 315 17.12 -8.42 -4.04
N ARG A 316 17.59 -9.37 -3.24
CA ARG A 316 18.13 -9.10 -1.89
C ARG A 316 19.34 -8.18 -1.89
N LYS A 317 20.04 -8.03 -3.02
CA LYS A 317 21.15 -7.05 -3.16
C LYS A 317 20.72 -5.60 -2.89
N TYR A 318 19.43 -5.30 -2.99
CA TYR A 318 18.88 -3.95 -2.70
C TYR A 318 18.53 -3.74 -1.22
N GLU A 319 18.66 -4.77 -0.37
CA GLU A 319 18.39 -4.69 1.08
C GLU A 319 19.65 -4.55 1.93
N THR A 320 20.81 -4.38 1.32
CA THR A 320 22.10 -4.27 2.04
C THR A 320 22.32 -2.86 2.57
N HIS A 321 21.42 -2.37 3.43
CA HIS A 321 21.43 -1.00 3.96
C HIS A 321 21.69 -0.93 5.47
N GLY A 322 22.10 -2.02 6.11
CA GLY A 322 22.43 -2.06 7.53
C GLY A 322 21.31 -2.64 8.40
N GLN A 323 21.22 -2.21 9.66
CA GLN A 323 20.19 -2.69 10.58
C GLN A 323 18.87 -1.94 10.39
N ASP A 324 17.77 -2.66 10.49
CA ASP A 324 16.41 -2.17 10.33
C ASP A 324 15.62 -2.15 11.64
N ALA A 325 14.45 -1.54 11.57
CA ALA A 325 13.42 -1.69 12.57
C ALA A 325 12.65 -3.00 12.34
N ASP A 326 13.30 -4.14 12.56
CA ASP A 326 12.83 -5.48 12.18
C ASP A 326 11.44 -5.83 12.70
N ALA A 327 11.04 -5.30 13.87
CA ALA A 327 9.69 -5.46 14.40
C ALA A 327 8.60 -4.97 13.43
N LEU A 328 8.89 -3.94 12.63
CA LEU A 328 7.97 -3.43 11.60
C LEU A 328 7.82 -4.46 10.46
N VAL A 329 8.93 -5.10 10.05
CA VAL A 329 8.92 -6.13 9.00
C VAL A 329 8.11 -7.35 9.45
N PHE A 330 8.24 -7.78 10.71
CA PHE A 330 7.48 -8.90 11.23
C PHE A 330 5.98 -8.58 11.33
N ALA A 331 5.63 -7.34 11.68
CA ALA A 331 4.25 -6.88 11.66
C ALA A 331 3.69 -6.75 10.22
N LEU A 332 4.52 -6.51 9.20
CA LEU A 332 4.12 -6.63 7.79
C LEU A 332 3.67 -8.06 7.47
N GLY A 333 4.43 -9.07 7.95
CA GLY A 333 4.05 -10.49 7.80
C GLY A 333 2.66 -10.79 8.38
N GLU A 334 2.33 -10.21 9.53
CA GLU A 334 1.01 -10.33 10.17
C GLU A 334 -0.09 -9.62 9.37
N ALA A 335 0.21 -8.45 8.76
CA ALA A 335 -0.75 -7.74 7.93
C ALA A 335 -1.13 -8.54 6.66
N LEU A 336 -0.16 -9.26 6.08
CA LEU A 336 -0.40 -10.18 4.96
C LEU A 336 -1.32 -11.33 5.38
N ASP A 337 -1.06 -11.94 6.55
CA ASP A 337 -1.88 -13.03 7.09
C ASP A 337 -3.31 -12.55 7.38
N PHE A 338 -3.47 -11.34 7.96
CA PHE A 338 -4.78 -10.76 8.24
C PHE A 338 -5.62 -10.59 6.94
N GLN A 339 -5.04 -10.03 5.90
CA GLN A 339 -5.77 -9.87 4.64
C GLN A 339 -6.02 -11.20 3.91
N ASN A 340 -5.07 -12.14 3.97
CA ASN A 340 -5.29 -13.49 3.44
C ASN A 340 -6.43 -14.22 4.15
N ALA A 341 -6.57 -14.04 5.46
CA ALA A 341 -7.67 -14.63 6.23
C ALA A 341 -9.06 -14.08 5.80
N ILE A 342 -9.14 -12.82 5.39
CA ILE A 342 -10.36 -12.21 4.82
C ILE A 342 -10.56 -12.68 3.37
N GLY A 343 -9.48 -12.73 2.60
CA GLY A 343 -9.46 -13.08 1.18
C GLY A 343 -9.28 -11.83 0.28
N ARG A 344 -8.17 -11.77 -0.46
CA ARG A 344 -7.78 -10.62 -1.30
C ARG A 344 -8.84 -10.21 -2.31
N LYS A 345 -9.42 -11.17 -3.04
CA LYS A 345 -10.52 -10.92 -4.00
C LYS A 345 -11.77 -10.35 -3.32
N ARG A 346 -12.10 -10.80 -2.10
CA ARG A 346 -13.23 -10.27 -1.33
C ARG A 346 -12.97 -8.84 -0.91
N ILE A 347 -11.74 -8.53 -0.48
CA ILE A 347 -11.30 -7.17 -0.15
C ILE A 347 -11.42 -6.24 -1.35
N GLU A 348 -10.90 -6.61 -2.51
CA GLU A 348 -10.98 -5.79 -3.73
C GLU A 348 -12.44 -5.55 -4.14
N ARG A 349 -13.28 -6.60 -4.15
CA ARG A 349 -14.72 -6.44 -4.47
C ARG A 349 -15.40 -5.46 -3.50
N ARG A 350 -15.15 -5.59 -2.19
CA ARG A 350 -15.71 -4.67 -1.18
C ARG A 350 -15.30 -3.24 -1.43
N ILE A 351 -14.01 -3.00 -1.63
CA ILE A 351 -13.43 -1.67 -1.88
C ILE A 351 -14.06 -1.05 -3.13
N LYS A 352 -14.13 -1.81 -4.23
CA LYS A 352 -14.73 -1.36 -5.51
C LYS A 352 -16.23 -1.11 -5.40
N ALA A 353 -16.96 -1.92 -4.65
CA ALA A 353 -18.39 -1.72 -4.41
C ALA A 353 -18.66 -0.41 -3.67
N LEU A 354 -17.92 -0.13 -2.59
CA LEU A 354 -18.03 1.12 -1.84
C LEU A 354 -17.67 2.35 -2.69
N ALA A 355 -16.56 2.27 -3.46
CA ALA A 355 -16.16 3.34 -4.37
C ALA A 355 -17.18 3.56 -5.50
N GLY A 356 -17.75 2.49 -6.03
CA GLY A 356 -18.82 2.53 -7.05
C GLY A 356 -20.05 3.25 -6.53
N TYR A 357 -20.51 2.88 -5.33
CA TYR A 357 -21.63 3.55 -4.66
C TYR A 357 -21.35 5.05 -4.46
N LEU A 358 -20.18 5.40 -3.89
CA LEU A 358 -19.80 6.78 -3.69
C LEU A 358 -19.82 7.57 -5.02
N LYS A 359 -19.21 7.06 -6.08
CA LYS A 359 -19.17 7.72 -7.40
C LYS A 359 -20.57 7.92 -7.97
N GLN A 360 -21.42 6.90 -7.88
CA GLN A 360 -22.79 6.97 -8.37
C GLN A 360 -23.62 8.03 -7.65
N GLU A 361 -23.53 8.09 -6.31
CA GLU A 361 -24.27 9.05 -5.51
C GLU A 361 -23.73 10.49 -5.65
N LEU A 362 -22.42 10.66 -5.75
CA LEU A 362 -21.80 11.97 -6.02
C LEU A 362 -22.32 12.61 -7.31
N ARG A 363 -22.48 11.80 -8.40
CA ARG A 363 -22.97 12.30 -9.69
C ARG A 363 -24.41 12.80 -9.66
N LYS A 364 -25.21 12.37 -8.67
CA LYS A 364 -26.58 12.86 -8.50
C LYS A 364 -26.64 14.25 -7.84
N ILE A 365 -25.52 14.73 -7.30
CA ILE A 365 -25.46 16.03 -6.62
C ILE A 365 -25.13 17.13 -7.65
N PRO A 366 -25.98 18.14 -7.82
CA PRO A 366 -25.72 19.23 -8.77
C PRO A 366 -24.39 19.95 -8.49
N GLY A 367 -23.61 20.20 -9.55
CA GLY A 367 -22.31 20.87 -9.46
C GLY A 367 -21.16 20.00 -9.03
N VAL A 368 -21.38 18.71 -8.71
CA VAL A 368 -20.30 17.78 -8.43
C VAL A 368 -19.74 17.20 -9.73
N LYS A 369 -18.41 17.25 -9.86
CA LYS A 369 -17.66 16.62 -10.95
C LYS A 369 -16.76 15.53 -10.36
N VAL A 370 -16.98 14.27 -10.77
CA VAL A 370 -16.15 13.12 -10.39
C VAL A 370 -15.02 12.96 -11.40
N HIS A 371 -13.78 12.92 -10.90
CA HIS A 371 -12.55 12.83 -11.70
C HIS A 371 -12.02 11.39 -11.83
N THR A 372 -12.59 10.45 -11.08
CA THR A 372 -12.23 9.03 -11.11
C THR A 372 -13.04 8.31 -12.20
N PRO A 373 -12.42 7.41 -12.98
CA PRO A 373 -13.14 6.62 -13.99
C PRO A 373 -14.26 5.77 -13.39
N ASP A 374 -15.31 5.52 -14.19
CA ASP A 374 -16.36 4.58 -13.82
C ASP A 374 -15.99 3.13 -14.08
N ASP A 375 -15.19 2.90 -15.11
CA ASP A 375 -14.72 1.57 -15.47
C ASP A 375 -14.07 0.87 -14.26
N PRO A 376 -14.59 -0.27 -13.79
CA PRO A 376 -14.03 -1.01 -12.66
C PRO A 376 -12.63 -1.57 -12.92
N TYR A 377 -12.19 -1.67 -14.18
CA TYR A 377 -10.81 -2.00 -14.54
C TYR A 377 -9.86 -0.82 -14.29
N LEU A 378 -10.34 0.40 -14.52
CA LEU A 378 -9.59 1.64 -14.38
C LEU A 378 -9.81 2.36 -13.03
N SER A 379 -10.51 1.76 -12.06
CA SER A 379 -10.77 2.38 -10.76
C SER A 379 -10.73 1.39 -9.60
N GLY A 380 -10.29 1.90 -8.44
CA GLY A 380 -10.18 1.15 -7.18
C GLY A 380 -10.88 1.87 -6.03
N GLY A 381 -10.21 1.90 -4.88
CA GLY A 381 -10.74 2.48 -3.64
C GLY A 381 -10.54 3.98 -3.46
N LEU A 382 -9.93 4.67 -4.42
CA LEU A 382 -9.79 6.14 -4.40
C LEU A 382 -10.86 6.77 -5.29
N THR A 383 -11.53 7.80 -4.77
CA THR A 383 -12.46 8.64 -5.54
C THR A 383 -12.06 10.10 -5.38
N ALA A 384 -11.86 10.79 -6.49
CA ALA A 384 -11.59 12.22 -6.51
C ALA A 384 -12.79 12.98 -7.10
N PHE A 385 -13.18 14.08 -6.47
CA PHE A 385 -14.27 14.93 -6.97
C PHE A 385 -14.04 16.41 -6.62
N SER A 386 -14.64 17.28 -7.39
CA SER A 386 -14.75 18.72 -7.11
C SER A 386 -16.21 19.14 -7.09
N LEU A 387 -16.48 20.29 -6.45
CA LEU A 387 -17.79 20.92 -6.38
C LEU A 387 -17.70 22.33 -6.95
N ASP A 388 -18.52 22.64 -7.93
CA ASP A 388 -18.51 23.92 -8.60
C ASP A 388 -18.68 25.09 -7.61
N GLY A 389 -17.75 26.05 -7.66
CA GLY A 389 -17.76 27.23 -6.81
C GLY A 389 -17.35 26.99 -5.35
N VAL A 390 -17.01 25.77 -4.96
CA VAL A 390 -16.57 25.44 -3.58
C VAL A 390 -15.11 24.99 -3.58
N ASP A 391 -14.29 25.63 -2.76
CA ASP A 391 -12.90 25.19 -2.56
C ASP A 391 -12.89 23.78 -1.92
N PRO A 392 -12.17 22.80 -2.47
CA PRO A 392 -12.03 21.47 -1.88
C PRO A 392 -11.63 21.46 -0.39
N ALA A 393 -10.85 22.44 0.07
CA ALA A 393 -10.50 22.55 1.49
C ALA A 393 -11.73 22.80 2.37
N LYS A 394 -12.68 23.63 1.92
CA LYS A 394 -13.94 23.86 2.66
C LYS A 394 -14.77 22.58 2.82
N VAL A 395 -14.78 21.72 1.80
CA VAL A 395 -15.46 20.41 1.90
C VAL A 395 -14.79 19.55 2.97
N VAL A 396 -13.45 19.47 2.96
CA VAL A 396 -12.66 18.69 3.94
C VAL A 396 -12.93 19.19 5.36
N ASP A 397 -12.85 20.50 5.59
CA ASP A 397 -13.05 21.10 6.90
C ASP A 397 -14.50 20.89 7.41
N TYR A 398 -15.49 21.11 6.55
CA TYR A 398 -16.90 20.95 6.90
C TYR A 398 -17.25 19.52 7.33
N VAL A 399 -16.84 18.51 6.57
CA VAL A 399 -17.15 17.11 6.92
C VAL A 399 -16.34 16.64 8.14
N ARG A 400 -15.15 17.24 8.37
CA ARG A 400 -14.36 16.99 9.57
C ARG A 400 -15.04 17.54 10.82
N GLU A 401 -15.50 18.78 10.79
CA GLU A 401 -16.17 19.44 11.92
C GLU A 401 -17.52 18.80 12.24
N LYS A 402 -18.32 18.54 11.21
CA LYS A 402 -19.71 18.09 11.40
C LYS A 402 -19.81 16.58 11.71
N TYR A 403 -18.99 15.75 11.10
CA TYR A 403 -19.15 14.28 11.16
C TYR A 403 -17.92 13.55 11.69
N ASN A 404 -16.87 14.26 12.11
CA ASN A 404 -15.57 13.68 12.44
C ASN A 404 -15.01 12.76 11.33
N LEU A 405 -15.25 13.16 10.06
CA LEU A 405 -14.91 12.39 8.87
C LEU A 405 -13.61 12.91 8.26
N VAL A 406 -12.66 12.03 8.01
CA VAL A 406 -11.33 12.33 7.48
C VAL A 406 -11.27 12.03 5.99
N VAL A 407 -11.25 13.07 5.17
CA VAL A 407 -10.89 13.04 3.75
C VAL A 407 -9.74 14.02 3.51
N ARG A 408 -9.30 14.22 2.27
CA ARG A 408 -8.15 15.08 1.99
C ARG A 408 -8.33 15.86 0.69
N THR A 409 -7.81 17.09 0.65
CA THR A 409 -7.53 17.77 -0.61
C THR A 409 -6.35 17.16 -1.33
N ILE A 410 -6.39 17.12 -2.65
CA ILE A 410 -5.35 16.54 -3.49
C ILE A 410 -5.14 17.34 -4.77
N GLY A 411 -3.95 17.25 -5.37
CA GLY A 411 -3.61 17.95 -6.60
C GLY A 411 -3.33 19.44 -6.41
N SER A 412 -3.33 20.20 -7.47
CA SER A 412 -3.15 21.66 -7.46
C SER A 412 -4.07 22.35 -8.46
N LYS A 413 -4.34 23.64 -8.21
CA LYS A 413 -5.15 24.49 -9.11
C LYS A 413 -4.44 24.71 -10.44
N GLU A 414 -3.12 24.88 -10.39
CA GLU A 414 -2.28 25.10 -11.57
C GLU A 414 -2.29 23.91 -12.53
N ALA A 415 -2.32 22.68 -11.96
CA ALA A 415 -2.41 21.45 -12.73
C ALA A 415 -3.85 21.05 -13.12
N GLY A 416 -4.86 21.82 -12.70
CA GLY A 416 -6.27 21.49 -12.93
C GLY A 416 -6.75 20.20 -12.23
N THR A 417 -6.02 19.76 -11.19
CA THR A 417 -6.28 18.51 -10.47
C THR A 417 -6.74 18.71 -9.03
N TYR A 418 -6.99 19.96 -8.60
CA TYR A 418 -7.35 20.28 -7.23
C TYR A 418 -8.75 19.77 -6.89
N ALA A 419 -8.83 18.79 -6.00
CA ALA A 419 -10.05 18.05 -5.71
C ALA A 419 -10.07 17.54 -4.26
N VAL A 420 -11.23 17.05 -3.82
CA VAL A 420 -11.36 16.22 -2.62
C VAL A 420 -11.09 14.76 -3.00
N ARG A 421 -10.22 14.08 -2.27
CA ARG A 421 -9.97 12.66 -2.41
C ARG A 421 -10.52 11.88 -1.24
N VAL A 422 -11.29 10.87 -1.55
CA VAL A 422 -11.93 9.94 -0.61
C VAL A 422 -11.33 8.55 -0.80
N SER A 423 -11.04 7.88 0.30
CA SER A 423 -10.68 6.45 0.30
C SER A 423 -11.83 5.64 0.88
N THR A 424 -12.15 4.51 0.25
CA THR A 424 -13.20 3.58 0.71
C THR A 424 -12.61 2.21 1.09
N PRO A 425 -11.82 2.14 2.20
CA PRO A 425 -11.27 0.87 2.67
C PRO A 425 -12.34 -0.06 3.24
N ILE A 426 -11.96 -1.31 3.49
CA ILE A 426 -12.88 -2.40 3.88
C ILE A 426 -13.69 -2.15 5.16
N TYR A 427 -13.20 -1.29 6.05
CA TYR A 427 -13.85 -0.95 7.31
C TYR A 427 -14.87 0.20 7.21
N ILE A 428 -14.97 0.86 6.05
CA ILE A 428 -15.99 1.88 5.79
C ILE A 428 -17.33 1.20 5.48
N THR A 429 -18.41 1.83 5.96
CA THR A 429 -19.78 1.42 5.71
C THR A 429 -20.47 2.34 4.69
N TYR A 430 -21.61 1.91 4.15
CA TYR A 430 -22.48 2.77 3.32
C TYR A 430 -23.00 3.98 4.11
N LYS A 431 -23.28 3.79 5.41
CA LYS A 431 -23.67 4.90 6.29
C LYS A 431 -22.59 5.97 6.43
N ASP A 432 -21.32 5.56 6.51
CA ASP A 432 -20.20 6.51 6.55
C ASP A 432 -20.13 7.31 5.24
N ILE A 433 -20.39 6.66 4.10
CA ILE A 433 -20.47 7.32 2.79
C ILE A 433 -21.65 8.26 2.73
N ASP A 434 -22.82 7.87 3.24
CA ASP A 434 -24.03 8.70 3.26
C ASP A 434 -23.82 9.99 4.07
N LEU A 435 -23.08 9.95 5.19
CA LEU A 435 -22.69 11.14 5.97
C LEU A 435 -21.80 12.09 5.16
N LEU A 436 -20.84 11.57 4.41
CA LEU A 436 -20.03 12.37 3.48
C LEU A 436 -20.93 13.05 2.43
N LEU A 437 -21.82 12.29 1.80
CA LEU A 437 -22.75 12.79 0.77
C LEU A 437 -23.71 13.84 1.33
N GLU A 438 -24.17 13.68 2.56
CA GLU A 438 -24.97 14.68 3.26
C GLU A 438 -24.21 15.98 3.40
N GLY A 439 -22.95 15.92 3.87
CA GLY A 439 -22.08 17.10 3.98
C GLY A 439 -21.85 17.80 2.65
N VAL A 440 -21.66 17.06 1.56
CA VAL A 440 -21.53 17.64 0.21
C VAL A 440 -22.84 18.32 -0.24
N ARG A 441 -24.01 17.67 0.00
CA ARG A 441 -25.33 18.25 -0.34
C ARG A 441 -25.63 19.52 0.44
N ASP A 442 -25.23 19.58 1.70
CA ASP A 442 -25.41 20.78 2.53
C ASP A 442 -24.62 21.98 1.99
N LEU A 443 -23.36 21.75 1.58
CA LEU A 443 -22.53 22.80 0.97
C LEU A 443 -23.11 23.30 -0.36
N VAL A 444 -23.77 22.43 -1.13
CA VAL A 444 -24.51 22.85 -2.35
C VAL A 444 -25.71 23.74 -2.00
N LYS A 445 -26.49 23.36 -0.97
CA LYS A 445 -27.69 24.08 -0.58
C LYS A 445 -27.39 25.46 -0.02
N HIS A 446 -26.36 25.58 0.77
CA HIS A 446 -26.03 26.80 1.49
C HIS A 446 -25.06 27.70 0.76
N ARG A 447 -24.48 27.27 -0.41
CA ARG A 447 -23.50 28.00 -1.21
C ARG A 447 -22.45 28.74 -0.35
N VAL A 448 -21.95 28.02 0.67
CA VAL A 448 -21.01 28.56 1.66
C VAL A 448 -19.58 28.62 1.11
#